data_ece71345d380b6bad12baa71296c3365
#
_entry.id   ece71345d380b6bad12baa71296c3365
#
_cell.length_a   1.000
_cell.length_b   1.000
_cell.length_c   1.000
_cell.angle_alpha   90.00
_cell.angle_beta   90.00
_cell.angle_gamma   90.00
#
_symmetry.space_group_name_H-M   'P 1'
#
loop_
_entity.id
_entity.type
_entity.pdbx_description
1 polymer ?
#
loop_
_entity_poly.entity_id
_entity_poly.type
_entity_poly.pdbx_seq_one_letter_code
_entity_poly.pdbx_strand_id
1 'polypeptide(L)'
;MSITAVNKHFQLRLGNALLSAALATSRAAMSSWTHLGQASAVRIDEQLFAEYGFSVEQLMELAGLACAQAVHRAYPPASELDGSTSRPRVLICCGPGNNGGDGLVCARHLGQFGYSPSVYYPKRTDKPLYRNLLKQCIGSGIPIVESHPTAATMAADYDIVVDALFGFSFKPPVRPEFEAVMSALSGASVPVVSIDVPSGWDVELGPVLETQSIQPDCLVSLTAPKMCAKHFTGRHHFLGGRFVPPELARSFSLNLPCYPGCEQIVSLNN
;
A
#
# COMPACT_ATOMS: atom_id res chain seq x y z
N MET A 1 41.13 13.58 -45.86
CA MET A 1 40.36 13.12 -44.65
C MET A 1 40.91 11.77 -44.25
N SER A 2 41.49 11.68 -43.04
CA SER A 2 42.26 10.51 -42.57
C SER A 2 41.31 9.34 -42.22
N ILE A 3 41.64 8.14 -42.64
CA ILE A 3 40.96 6.86 -42.33
C ILE A 3 40.74 6.65 -40.82
N THR A 4 41.56 7.29 -39.99
CA THR A 4 41.45 7.25 -38.51
C THR A 4 40.21 7.95 -37.97
N ALA A 5 39.66 8.96 -38.63
CA ALA A 5 38.48 9.70 -38.18
C ALA A 5 37.17 8.93 -38.44
N VAL A 6 37.13 8.16 -39.54
CA VAL A 6 35.97 7.34 -39.91
C VAL A 6 35.82 6.14 -38.95
N ASN A 7 36.95 5.55 -38.52
CA ASN A 7 36.93 4.41 -37.59
C ASN A 7 36.48 4.80 -36.19
N LYS A 8 36.82 6.00 -35.72
CA LYS A 8 36.39 6.50 -34.39
C LYS A 8 34.89 6.79 -34.31
N HIS A 9 34.31 7.29 -35.43
CA HIS A 9 32.87 7.52 -35.51
C HIS A 9 32.05 6.22 -35.62
N PHE A 10 32.61 5.19 -36.26
CA PHE A 10 31.98 3.88 -36.40
C PHE A 10 31.99 3.14 -35.06
N GLN A 11 33.10 3.18 -34.30
CA GLN A 11 33.21 2.59 -32.96
C GLN A 11 32.29 3.27 -31.92
N LEU A 12 32.13 4.60 -32.00
CA LEU A 12 31.19 5.34 -31.12
C LEU A 12 29.72 5.01 -31.43
N ARG A 13 29.38 4.79 -32.72
CA ARG A 13 28.01 4.38 -33.09
C ARG A 13 27.69 2.95 -32.70
N LEU A 14 28.65 2.01 -32.81
CA LEU A 14 28.48 0.63 -32.32
C LEU A 14 28.39 0.57 -30.79
N GLY A 15 29.20 1.34 -30.08
CA GLY A 15 29.13 1.43 -28.60
C GLY A 15 27.78 1.97 -28.13
N ASN A 16 27.27 3.02 -28.76
CA ASN A 16 25.96 3.58 -28.42
C ASN A 16 24.79 2.66 -28.83
N ALA A 17 24.90 1.93 -29.93
CA ALA A 17 23.88 0.93 -30.32
C ALA A 17 23.87 -0.29 -29.40
N LEU A 18 25.04 -0.76 -28.96
CA LEU A 18 25.14 -1.85 -27.97
C LEU A 18 24.68 -1.42 -26.57
N LEU A 19 24.97 -0.19 -26.15
CA LEU A 19 24.48 0.38 -24.91
C LEU A 19 22.96 0.59 -24.96
N SER A 20 22.44 1.07 -26.09
CA SER A 20 21.00 1.22 -26.32
C SER A 20 20.27 -0.12 -26.38
N ALA A 21 20.89 -1.14 -27.04
CA ALA A 21 20.35 -2.50 -27.07
C ALA A 21 20.43 -3.18 -25.69
N ALA A 22 21.51 -2.96 -24.93
CA ALA A 22 21.63 -3.47 -23.55
C ALA A 22 20.64 -2.78 -22.59
N LEU A 23 20.39 -1.49 -22.76
CA LEU A 23 19.35 -0.74 -22.05
C LEU A 23 17.94 -1.17 -22.48
N ALA A 24 17.73 -1.48 -23.78
CA ALA A 24 16.45 -1.98 -24.28
C ALA A 24 16.20 -3.43 -23.85
N THR A 25 17.22 -4.30 -23.79
CA THR A 25 17.11 -5.67 -23.25
C THR A 25 16.98 -5.67 -21.73
N SER A 26 17.61 -4.72 -21.02
CA SER A 26 17.37 -4.50 -19.58
C SER A 26 15.95 -4.01 -19.30
N ARG A 27 15.36 -3.23 -20.22
CA ARG A 27 13.97 -2.78 -20.13
C ARG A 27 12.95 -3.86 -20.55
N ALA A 28 13.36 -4.84 -21.36
CA ALA A 28 12.51 -5.96 -21.80
C ALA A 28 12.48 -7.13 -20.81
N ALA A 29 13.39 -7.20 -19.86
CA ALA A 29 13.33 -8.07 -18.69
C ALA A 29 12.65 -7.32 -17.52
N MET A 30 11.49 -6.68 -17.76
CA MET A 30 10.58 -6.32 -16.68
C MET A 30 10.19 -7.63 -16.02
N SER A 31 10.83 -7.95 -14.89
CA SER A 31 10.43 -9.07 -14.06
C SER A 31 8.97 -8.82 -13.66
N SER A 32 8.05 -9.53 -14.32
CA SER A 32 6.66 -9.44 -13.93
C SER A 32 6.54 -10.04 -12.54
N TRP A 33 6.34 -9.18 -11.53
CA TRP A 33 6.09 -9.63 -10.16
C TRP A 33 4.89 -10.56 -10.13
N THR A 34 4.92 -11.56 -9.26
CA THR A 34 3.78 -12.45 -9.06
C THR A 34 2.62 -11.65 -8.50
N HIS A 35 1.45 -11.78 -9.14
CA HIS A 35 0.20 -11.21 -8.68
C HIS A 35 -0.72 -12.35 -8.20
N LEU A 36 -1.28 -12.21 -7.01
CA LEU A 36 -2.11 -13.23 -6.39
C LEU A 36 -3.60 -13.03 -6.72
N GLY A 37 -4.26 -14.11 -7.12
CA GLY A 37 -5.72 -14.19 -7.03
C GLY A 37 -6.17 -14.38 -5.59
N GLN A 38 -7.46 -14.16 -5.31
CA GLN A 38 -8.03 -14.22 -3.96
C GLN A 38 -7.75 -15.57 -3.27
N ALA A 39 -7.97 -16.69 -3.98
CA ALA A 39 -7.79 -18.03 -3.41
C ALA A 39 -6.33 -18.28 -2.96
N SER A 40 -5.34 -17.83 -3.74
CA SER A 40 -3.94 -17.97 -3.37
C SER A 40 -3.56 -17.09 -2.20
N ALA A 41 -4.08 -15.88 -2.11
CA ALA A 41 -3.85 -14.98 -0.97
C ALA A 41 -4.40 -15.60 0.33
N VAL A 42 -5.62 -16.14 0.31
CA VAL A 42 -6.21 -16.86 1.46
C VAL A 42 -5.32 -18.03 1.89
N ARG A 43 -4.89 -18.89 0.95
CA ARG A 43 -4.06 -20.06 1.25
C ARG A 43 -2.70 -19.71 1.83
N ILE A 44 -2.10 -18.61 1.41
CA ILE A 44 -0.83 -18.13 1.99
C ILE A 44 -1.05 -17.73 3.45
N ASP A 45 -2.10 -16.97 3.75
CA ASP A 45 -2.41 -16.59 5.13
C ASP A 45 -2.71 -17.82 6.01
N GLU A 46 -3.51 -18.78 5.52
CA GLU A 46 -3.79 -20.03 6.22
C GLU A 46 -2.52 -20.81 6.57
N GLN A 47 -1.57 -20.90 5.63
CA GLN A 47 -0.31 -21.57 5.88
C GLN A 47 0.59 -20.79 6.85
N LEU A 48 0.64 -19.46 6.75
CA LEU A 48 1.37 -18.63 7.72
C LEU A 48 0.88 -18.88 9.15
N PHE A 49 -0.42 -19.05 9.35
CA PHE A 49 -1.01 -19.33 10.65
C PHE A 49 -0.80 -20.79 11.08
N ALA A 50 -1.14 -21.75 10.23
CA ALA A 50 -1.20 -23.16 10.60
C ALA A 50 0.17 -23.85 10.59
N GLU A 51 1.02 -23.55 9.61
CA GLU A 51 2.28 -24.28 9.40
C GLU A 51 3.49 -23.50 9.93
N TYR A 52 3.47 -22.16 9.82
CA TYR A 52 4.58 -21.32 10.27
C TYR A 52 4.36 -20.69 11.65
N GLY A 53 3.16 -20.85 12.24
CA GLY A 53 2.88 -20.46 13.62
C GLY A 53 2.80 -18.95 13.85
N PHE A 54 2.61 -18.14 12.79
CA PHE A 54 2.35 -16.71 12.98
C PHE A 54 0.96 -16.48 13.57
N SER A 55 0.84 -15.53 14.49
CA SER A 55 -0.47 -15.04 14.90
C SER A 55 -0.94 -13.91 13.97
N VAL A 56 -2.26 -13.68 13.95
CA VAL A 56 -2.84 -12.56 13.18
C VAL A 56 -2.25 -11.23 13.67
N GLU A 57 -2.07 -11.09 14.99
CA GLU A 57 -1.49 -9.90 15.61
C GLU A 57 -0.08 -9.60 15.12
N GLN A 58 0.76 -10.65 14.98
CA GLN A 58 2.14 -10.49 14.50
C GLN A 58 2.17 -10.01 13.05
N LEU A 59 1.39 -10.65 12.16
CA LEU A 59 1.34 -10.25 10.76
C LEU A 59 0.73 -8.87 10.57
N MET A 60 -0.32 -8.55 11.33
CA MET A 60 -0.98 -7.24 11.31
C MET A 60 -0.05 -6.11 11.79
N GLU A 61 0.75 -6.36 12.84
CA GLU A 61 1.74 -5.37 13.30
C GLU A 61 2.78 -5.08 12.21
N LEU A 62 3.32 -6.11 11.56
CA LEU A 62 4.28 -5.95 10.45
C LEU A 62 3.66 -5.30 9.22
N ALA A 63 2.41 -5.65 8.88
CA ALA A 63 1.67 -5.06 7.77
C ALA A 63 1.40 -3.57 8.00
N GLY A 64 0.87 -3.22 9.17
CA GLY A 64 0.58 -1.82 9.51
C GLY A 64 1.85 -0.96 9.62
N LEU A 65 2.96 -1.52 10.14
CA LEU A 65 4.27 -0.86 10.12
C LEU A 65 4.74 -0.61 8.68
N ALA A 66 4.63 -1.60 7.80
CA ALA A 66 4.97 -1.45 6.39
C ALA A 66 4.12 -0.36 5.72
N CYS A 67 2.81 -0.30 6.02
CA CYS A 67 1.93 0.75 5.52
C CYS A 67 2.36 2.14 5.99
N ALA A 68 2.71 2.29 7.26
CA ALA A 68 3.23 3.56 7.79
C ALA A 68 4.55 3.98 7.12
N GLN A 69 5.47 3.03 6.90
CA GLN A 69 6.70 3.30 6.16
C GLN A 69 6.45 3.69 4.70
N ALA A 70 5.45 3.09 4.04
CA ALA A 70 5.06 3.45 2.68
C ALA A 70 4.50 4.88 2.60
N VAL A 71 3.63 5.27 3.54
CA VAL A 71 3.16 6.65 3.67
C VAL A 71 4.33 7.60 3.87
N HIS A 72 5.23 7.28 4.79
CA HIS A 72 6.41 8.10 5.07
C HIS A 72 7.34 8.23 3.86
N ARG A 73 7.55 7.17 3.11
CA ARG A 73 8.39 7.17 1.91
C ARG A 73 7.77 7.98 0.77
N ALA A 74 6.44 7.91 0.59
CA ALA A 74 5.74 8.63 -0.48
C ALA A 74 5.49 10.10 -0.15
N TYR A 75 5.27 10.43 1.11
CA TYR A 75 4.86 11.75 1.60
C TYR A 75 5.60 12.13 2.89
N PRO A 76 6.92 12.30 2.84
CA PRO A 76 7.71 12.60 4.04
C PRO A 76 7.27 13.91 4.70
N PRO A 77 7.35 14.02 6.04
CA PRO A 77 7.05 15.27 6.74
C PRO A 77 7.97 16.41 6.28
N ALA A 78 7.43 17.62 6.16
CA ALA A 78 8.21 18.81 5.80
C ALA A 78 9.37 19.05 6.79
N SER A 79 9.22 18.65 8.05
CA SER A 79 10.27 18.73 9.07
C SER A 79 11.57 18.01 8.66
N GLU A 80 11.50 16.97 7.87
CA GLU A 80 12.67 16.25 7.35
C GLU A 80 13.28 16.92 6.12
N LEU A 81 12.50 17.76 5.43
CA LEU A 81 12.92 18.42 4.19
C LEU A 81 13.43 19.85 4.43
N ASP A 82 12.77 20.61 5.31
CA ASP A 82 13.03 22.02 5.53
C ASP A 82 13.14 22.44 6.99
N GLY A 83 13.07 21.49 7.95
CA GLY A 83 13.10 21.75 9.38
C GLY A 83 11.81 22.35 9.94
N SER A 84 10.70 22.37 9.20
CA SER A 84 9.39 22.82 9.67
C SER A 84 8.95 22.04 10.90
N THR A 85 8.17 22.67 11.78
CA THR A 85 7.53 22.00 12.93
C THR A 85 6.14 21.45 12.61
N SER A 86 5.65 21.66 11.38
CA SER A 86 4.34 21.19 10.95
C SER A 86 4.34 19.66 10.76
N ARG A 87 3.35 19.01 11.34
CA ARG A 87 3.13 17.57 11.20
C ARG A 87 2.02 17.33 10.17
N PRO A 88 2.26 16.52 9.11
CA PRO A 88 1.21 16.21 8.16
C PRO A 88 0.02 15.54 8.85
N ARG A 89 -1.18 16.02 8.55
CA ARG A 89 -2.45 15.50 9.09
C ARG A 89 -2.91 14.34 8.24
N VAL A 90 -3.14 13.19 8.85
CA VAL A 90 -3.51 11.95 8.13
C VAL A 90 -4.83 11.42 8.66
N LEU A 91 -5.82 11.25 7.79
CA LEU A 91 -7.05 10.53 8.13
C LEU A 91 -6.90 9.07 7.74
N ILE A 92 -7.12 8.15 8.67
CA ILE A 92 -7.12 6.72 8.41
C ILE A 92 -8.56 6.20 8.49
N CYS A 93 -9.11 5.76 7.35
CA CYS A 93 -10.46 5.20 7.25
C CYS A 93 -10.41 3.68 7.43
N CYS A 94 -10.79 3.18 8.60
CA CYS A 94 -10.68 1.77 8.98
C CYS A 94 -12.00 1.02 8.76
N GLY A 95 -11.91 -0.13 8.09
CA GLY A 95 -12.99 -1.12 7.99
C GLY A 95 -13.03 -2.08 9.17
N PRO A 96 -14.04 -2.97 9.23
CA PRO A 96 -14.27 -3.86 10.37
C PRO A 96 -13.39 -5.13 10.37
N GLY A 97 -12.61 -5.38 9.31
CA GLY A 97 -11.78 -6.57 9.12
C GLY A 97 -10.29 -6.31 9.39
N ASN A 98 -9.46 -7.26 8.96
CA ASN A 98 -8.01 -7.20 9.15
C ASN A 98 -7.40 -5.96 8.49
N ASN A 99 -7.88 -5.56 7.31
CA ASN A 99 -7.42 -4.35 6.63
C ASN A 99 -7.61 -3.08 7.50
N GLY A 100 -8.76 -2.98 8.19
CA GLY A 100 -8.98 -1.94 9.20
C GLY A 100 -8.02 -2.05 10.40
N GLY A 101 -7.68 -3.29 10.79
CA GLY A 101 -6.67 -3.55 11.81
C GLY A 101 -5.28 -3.06 11.38
N ASP A 102 -4.87 -3.34 10.13
CA ASP A 102 -3.63 -2.81 9.55
C ASP A 102 -3.62 -1.27 9.54
N GLY A 103 -4.79 -0.66 9.25
CA GLY A 103 -5.00 0.78 9.34
C GLY A 103 -4.82 1.34 10.75
N LEU A 104 -5.34 0.68 11.78
CA LEU A 104 -5.16 1.08 13.18
C LEU A 104 -3.69 0.99 13.61
N VAL A 105 -2.98 -0.07 13.22
CA VAL A 105 -1.54 -0.20 13.46
C VAL A 105 -0.77 0.89 12.70
N CYS A 106 -1.10 1.12 11.43
CA CYS A 106 -0.51 2.17 10.62
C CYS A 106 -0.66 3.55 11.28
N ALA A 107 -1.86 3.88 11.78
CA ALA A 107 -2.12 5.15 12.49
C ALA A 107 -1.18 5.33 13.69
N ARG A 108 -1.00 4.28 14.51
CA ARG A 108 -0.12 4.32 15.67
C ARG A 108 1.34 4.57 15.28
N HIS A 109 1.84 3.90 14.25
CA HIS A 109 3.21 4.12 13.75
C HIS A 109 3.38 5.51 13.13
N LEU A 110 2.40 6.00 12.36
CA LEU A 110 2.47 7.36 11.80
C LEU A 110 2.58 8.43 12.90
N GLY A 111 1.89 8.25 14.02
CA GLY A 111 2.06 9.13 15.19
C GLY A 111 3.49 9.15 15.72
N GLN A 112 4.18 8.00 15.69
CA GLN A 112 5.60 7.89 16.08
C GLN A 112 6.55 8.47 15.00
N PHE A 113 6.14 8.46 13.73
CA PHE A 113 6.93 8.98 12.60
C PHE A 113 6.76 10.48 12.38
N GLY A 114 6.12 11.20 13.30
CA GLY A 114 5.99 12.65 13.23
C GLY A 114 4.78 13.18 12.48
N TYR A 115 3.79 12.32 12.19
CA TYR A 115 2.48 12.72 11.64
C TYR A 115 1.47 13.05 12.75
N SER A 116 0.36 13.68 12.34
CA SER A 116 -0.83 13.89 13.17
C SER A 116 -1.98 13.03 12.64
N PRO A 117 -2.03 11.72 12.99
CA PRO A 117 -3.06 10.83 12.52
C PRO A 117 -4.38 11.05 13.27
N SER A 118 -5.50 10.82 12.56
CA SER A 118 -6.85 10.66 13.10
C SER A 118 -7.48 9.43 12.48
N VAL A 119 -8.32 8.72 13.23
CA VAL A 119 -8.92 7.46 12.78
C VAL A 119 -10.44 7.64 12.65
N TYR A 120 -10.97 7.32 11.47
CA TYR A 120 -12.40 7.12 11.24
C TYR A 120 -12.69 5.62 11.21
N TYR A 121 -13.48 5.12 12.17
CA TYR A 121 -13.78 3.70 12.34
C TYR A 121 -15.27 3.49 12.58
N PRO A 122 -16.11 3.55 11.53
CA PRO A 122 -17.57 3.60 11.68
C PRO A 122 -18.19 2.28 12.19
N LYS A 123 -17.60 1.15 11.81
CA LYS A 123 -18.08 -0.19 12.18
C LYS A 123 -17.03 -0.93 12.98
N ARG A 124 -17.04 -0.72 14.30
CA ARG A 124 -16.07 -1.34 15.21
C ARG A 124 -16.40 -2.82 15.42
N THR A 125 -15.42 -3.68 15.22
CA THR A 125 -15.57 -5.12 15.45
C THR A 125 -15.31 -5.46 16.92
N ASP A 126 -16.27 -6.11 17.56
CA ASP A 126 -16.19 -6.50 18.97
C ASP A 126 -15.45 -7.84 19.15
N LYS A 127 -14.15 -7.85 18.76
CA LYS A 127 -13.22 -8.95 19.05
C LYS A 127 -12.02 -8.39 19.81
N PRO A 128 -11.38 -9.17 20.70
CA PRO A 128 -10.26 -8.70 21.54
C PRO A 128 -9.16 -7.99 20.75
N LEU A 129 -8.74 -8.54 19.61
CA LEU A 129 -7.72 -7.94 18.73
C LEU A 129 -8.07 -6.49 18.38
N TYR A 130 -9.21 -6.24 17.74
CA TYR A 130 -9.58 -4.90 17.26
C TYR A 130 -9.86 -3.92 18.41
N ARG A 131 -10.43 -4.40 19.52
CA ARG A 131 -10.60 -3.59 20.74
C ARG A 131 -9.25 -3.13 21.30
N ASN A 132 -8.26 -4.02 21.30
CA ASN A 132 -6.91 -3.71 21.78
C ASN A 132 -6.19 -2.73 20.86
N LEU A 133 -6.29 -2.90 19.54
CA LEU A 133 -5.73 -1.95 18.57
C LEU A 133 -6.34 -0.55 18.73
N LEU A 134 -7.66 -0.47 18.90
CA LEU A 134 -8.33 0.81 19.15
C LEU A 134 -7.87 1.45 20.48
N LYS A 135 -7.72 0.65 21.54
CA LYS A 135 -7.16 1.12 22.82
C LYS A 135 -5.74 1.66 22.67
N GLN A 136 -4.92 1.00 21.84
CA GLN A 136 -3.55 1.45 21.55
C GLN A 136 -3.55 2.81 20.82
N CYS A 137 -4.43 3.02 19.84
CA CYS A 137 -4.59 4.31 19.18
C CYS A 137 -5.01 5.40 20.17
N ILE A 138 -6.04 5.15 20.99
CA ILE A 138 -6.52 6.08 22.01
C ILE A 138 -5.42 6.38 23.04
N GLY A 139 -4.74 5.34 23.53
CA GLY A 139 -3.63 5.47 24.48
C GLY A 139 -2.42 6.21 23.92
N SER A 140 -2.27 6.24 22.60
CA SER A 140 -1.25 7.04 21.87
C SER A 140 -1.73 8.47 21.55
N GLY A 141 -2.90 8.87 22.05
CA GLY A 141 -3.45 10.22 21.83
C GLY A 141 -4.01 10.44 20.43
N ILE A 142 -4.31 9.38 19.67
CA ILE A 142 -4.85 9.49 18.32
C ILE A 142 -6.36 9.72 18.40
N PRO A 143 -6.89 10.85 17.84
CA PRO A 143 -8.31 11.13 17.83
C PRO A 143 -9.11 10.11 17.01
N ILE A 144 -10.28 9.75 17.53
CA ILE A 144 -11.26 8.94 16.80
C ILE A 144 -12.35 9.86 16.28
N VAL A 145 -12.48 9.93 14.98
CA VAL A 145 -13.46 10.76 14.27
C VAL A 145 -14.80 10.02 14.23
N GLU A 146 -15.83 10.59 14.80
CA GLU A 146 -17.17 9.97 14.87
C GLU A 146 -18.07 10.44 13.70
N SER A 147 -17.84 11.65 13.16
CA SER A 147 -18.60 12.18 12.03
C SER A 147 -18.14 11.57 10.70
N HIS A 148 -19.08 11.35 9.78
CA HIS A 148 -18.74 10.90 8.43
C HIS A 148 -17.86 11.94 7.72
N PRO A 149 -16.63 11.58 7.31
CA PRO A 149 -15.80 12.48 6.51
C PRO A 149 -16.42 12.67 5.12
N THR A 150 -16.37 13.89 4.62
CA THR A 150 -16.73 14.23 3.25
C THR A 150 -15.46 14.57 2.45
N ALA A 151 -15.54 14.59 1.11
CA ALA A 151 -14.40 15.02 0.29
C ALA A 151 -13.94 16.45 0.66
N ALA A 152 -14.89 17.33 1.00
CA ALA A 152 -14.60 18.71 1.43
C ALA A 152 -13.85 18.75 2.79
N THR A 153 -14.30 17.97 3.79
CA THR A 153 -13.59 17.90 5.07
C THR A 153 -12.25 17.20 4.96
N MET A 154 -12.12 16.18 4.09
CA MET A 154 -10.83 15.56 3.80
C MET A 154 -9.84 16.60 3.24
N ALA A 155 -10.27 17.43 2.29
CA ALA A 155 -9.42 18.47 1.69
C ALA A 155 -9.06 19.61 2.66
N ALA A 156 -9.97 19.98 3.57
CA ALA A 156 -9.73 21.09 4.51
C ALA A 156 -8.87 20.68 5.71
N ASP A 157 -9.07 19.46 6.22
CA ASP A 157 -8.56 19.06 7.53
C ASP A 157 -7.37 18.10 7.45
N TYR A 158 -7.10 17.51 6.28
CA TYR A 158 -6.06 16.48 6.12
C TYR A 158 -5.18 16.73 4.90
N ASP A 159 -3.95 16.27 4.99
CA ASP A 159 -2.95 16.37 3.92
C ASP A 159 -2.83 15.03 3.16
N ILE A 160 -3.22 13.92 3.80
CA ILE A 160 -3.19 12.56 3.27
C ILE A 160 -4.39 11.79 3.84
N VAL A 161 -4.98 10.91 3.04
CA VAL A 161 -6.00 9.96 3.50
C VAL A 161 -5.54 8.54 3.25
N VAL A 162 -5.70 7.65 4.25
CA VAL A 162 -5.40 6.22 4.14
C VAL A 162 -6.72 5.46 4.04
N ASP A 163 -6.89 4.75 2.95
CA ASP A 163 -7.98 3.79 2.72
C ASP A 163 -7.57 2.43 3.27
N ALA A 164 -8.13 2.08 4.41
CA ALA A 164 -8.00 0.79 5.09
C ALA A 164 -9.39 0.14 5.31
N LEU A 165 -10.36 0.39 4.40
CA LEU A 165 -11.71 -0.13 4.58
C LEU A 165 -11.78 -1.62 4.26
N PHE A 166 -11.35 -2.02 3.05
CA PHE A 166 -11.49 -3.38 2.55
C PHE A 166 -10.19 -3.87 1.91
N GLY A 167 -9.73 -5.06 2.27
CA GLY A 167 -8.59 -5.74 1.66
C GLY A 167 -9.06 -6.86 0.71
N PHE A 168 -8.17 -7.80 0.42
CA PHE A 168 -8.38 -8.86 -0.58
C PHE A 168 -9.58 -9.79 -0.31
N SER A 169 -10.12 -9.83 0.88
CA SER A 169 -11.33 -10.61 1.21
C SER A 169 -12.65 -9.92 0.83
N PHE A 170 -12.59 -8.67 0.35
CA PHE A 170 -13.77 -7.92 -0.06
C PHE A 170 -14.46 -8.57 -1.25
N LYS A 171 -15.80 -8.52 -1.23
CA LYS A 171 -16.67 -8.91 -2.36
C LYS A 171 -17.72 -7.83 -2.56
N PRO A 172 -17.88 -7.31 -3.77
CA PRO A 172 -18.97 -6.39 -4.09
C PRO A 172 -20.35 -6.99 -3.78
N PRO A 173 -21.37 -6.16 -3.52
CA PRO A 173 -21.36 -4.69 -3.42
C PRO A 173 -20.84 -4.15 -2.10
N VAL A 174 -20.51 -2.86 -2.08
CA VAL A 174 -20.21 -2.13 -0.83
C VAL A 174 -21.47 -2.10 0.04
N ARG A 175 -21.31 -2.34 1.33
CA ARG A 175 -22.43 -2.28 2.27
C ARG A 175 -22.84 -0.82 2.54
N PRO A 176 -24.14 -0.53 2.76
CA PRO A 176 -24.66 0.83 2.88
C PRO A 176 -23.94 1.71 3.92
N GLU A 177 -23.52 1.13 5.04
CA GLU A 177 -22.81 1.87 6.09
C GLU A 177 -21.44 2.44 5.66
N PHE A 178 -20.90 2.00 4.52
CA PHE A 178 -19.63 2.48 3.96
C PHE A 178 -19.78 3.34 2.70
N GLU A 179 -20.97 3.46 2.12
CA GLU A 179 -21.18 4.19 0.88
C GLU A 179 -20.76 5.67 0.99
N ALA A 180 -21.06 6.30 2.12
CA ALA A 180 -20.72 7.71 2.34
C ALA A 180 -19.19 7.93 2.36
N VAL A 181 -18.43 7.11 3.09
CA VAL A 181 -16.97 7.22 3.14
C VAL A 181 -16.32 6.81 1.82
N MET A 182 -16.87 5.82 1.12
CA MET A 182 -16.42 5.45 -0.24
C MET A 182 -16.58 6.60 -1.23
N SER A 183 -17.74 7.28 -1.19
CA SER A 183 -17.99 8.48 -2.01
C SER A 183 -17.01 9.61 -1.67
N ALA A 184 -16.72 9.82 -0.38
CA ALA A 184 -15.76 10.81 0.06
C ALA A 184 -14.33 10.50 -0.43
N LEU A 185 -13.89 9.25 -0.30
CA LEU A 185 -12.57 8.79 -0.77
C LEU A 185 -12.43 8.88 -2.29
N SER A 186 -13.48 8.50 -3.04
CA SER A 186 -13.47 8.62 -4.51
C SER A 186 -13.41 10.06 -4.99
N GLY A 187 -13.96 11.01 -4.22
CA GLY A 187 -13.95 12.44 -4.52
C GLY A 187 -12.82 13.23 -3.84
N ALA A 188 -11.90 12.54 -3.14
CA ALA A 188 -10.84 13.22 -2.40
C ALA A 188 -9.86 13.94 -3.35
N SER A 189 -9.54 15.19 -3.05
CA SER A 189 -8.54 15.97 -3.77
C SER A 189 -7.14 15.92 -3.16
N VAL A 190 -7.01 15.30 -1.99
CA VAL A 190 -5.74 15.00 -1.34
C VAL A 190 -5.26 13.59 -1.71
N PRO A 191 -3.96 13.27 -1.62
CA PRO A 191 -3.46 11.94 -1.90
C PRO A 191 -4.17 10.86 -1.08
N VAL A 192 -4.63 9.79 -1.75
CA VAL A 192 -5.20 8.60 -1.11
C VAL A 192 -4.19 7.47 -1.19
N VAL A 193 -3.94 6.83 -0.04
CA VAL A 193 -3.08 5.63 0.09
C VAL A 193 -3.99 4.45 0.39
N SER A 194 -4.09 3.48 -0.51
CA SER A 194 -4.86 2.25 -0.26
C SER A 194 -3.98 1.13 0.27
N ILE A 195 -4.45 0.49 1.34
CA ILE A 195 -3.80 -0.68 1.95
C ILE A 195 -4.34 -1.95 1.28
N ASP A 196 -3.44 -2.81 0.80
CA ASP A 196 -3.65 -4.13 0.23
C ASP A 196 -4.38 -4.13 -1.12
N VAL A 197 -5.60 -3.66 -1.16
CA VAL A 197 -6.46 -3.53 -2.35
C VAL A 197 -7.20 -2.20 -2.24
N PRO A 198 -7.28 -1.38 -3.29
CA PRO A 198 -8.11 -0.19 -3.25
C PRO A 198 -9.57 -0.55 -2.97
N SER A 199 -10.18 0.06 -1.97
CA SER A 199 -11.54 -0.29 -1.58
C SER A 199 -12.52 -0.07 -2.73
N GLY A 200 -13.44 -1.02 -2.91
CA GLY A 200 -14.37 -1.06 -4.04
C GLY A 200 -13.85 -1.78 -5.28
N TRP A 201 -12.58 -2.15 -5.33
CA TRP A 201 -12.04 -2.97 -6.42
C TRP A 201 -12.33 -4.45 -6.19
N ASP A 202 -12.62 -5.16 -7.27
CA ASP A 202 -12.54 -6.62 -7.28
C ASP A 202 -11.06 -7.05 -7.25
N VAL A 203 -10.75 -8.05 -6.44
CA VAL A 203 -9.36 -8.48 -6.19
C VAL A 203 -8.66 -9.00 -7.45
N GLU A 204 -9.40 -9.53 -8.40
CA GLU A 204 -8.86 -10.10 -9.63
C GLU A 204 -9.07 -9.20 -10.84
N LEU A 205 -10.24 -8.55 -10.92
CA LEU A 205 -10.65 -7.78 -12.09
C LEU A 205 -10.28 -6.29 -12.00
N GLY A 206 -9.98 -5.78 -10.81
CA GLY A 206 -9.70 -4.36 -10.59
C GLY A 206 -10.95 -3.51 -10.37
N PRO A 207 -10.95 -2.24 -10.84
CA PRO A 207 -12.08 -1.34 -10.62
C PRO A 207 -13.36 -1.89 -11.22
N VAL A 208 -14.43 -1.96 -10.43
CA VAL A 208 -15.76 -2.38 -10.88
C VAL A 208 -16.57 -1.14 -11.19
N LEU A 209 -17.07 -1.02 -12.44
CA LEU A 209 -17.77 0.17 -12.93
C LEU A 209 -19.05 0.50 -12.16
N GLU A 210 -19.71 -0.50 -11.56
CA GLU A 210 -20.95 -0.35 -10.80
C GLU A 210 -20.73 0.10 -9.35
N THR A 211 -19.46 0.16 -8.87
CA THR A 211 -19.12 0.60 -7.54
C THR A 211 -18.35 1.92 -7.59
N GLN A 212 -18.45 2.72 -6.53
CA GLN A 212 -17.60 3.89 -6.35
C GLN A 212 -16.19 3.41 -6.01
N SER A 213 -15.38 3.16 -7.05
CA SER A 213 -14.02 2.65 -6.89
C SER A 213 -13.06 3.80 -6.58
N ILE A 214 -12.25 3.63 -5.56
CA ILE A 214 -11.19 4.57 -5.20
C ILE A 214 -10.08 4.49 -6.25
N GLN A 215 -9.54 5.65 -6.67
CA GLN A 215 -8.36 5.74 -7.51
C GLN A 215 -7.20 6.27 -6.66
N PRO A 216 -6.45 5.40 -5.98
CA PRO A 216 -5.44 5.85 -5.05
C PRO A 216 -4.21 6.39 -5.77
N ASP A 217 -3.54 7.36 -5.14
CA ASP A 217 -2.24 7.86 -5.56
C ASP A 217 -1.09 6.93 -5.14
N CYS A 218 -1.29 6.21 -4.04
CA CYS A 218 -0.37 5.21 -3.52
C CYS A 218 -1.10 3.90 -3.22
N LEU A 219 -0.51 2.78 -3.62
CA LEU A 219 -0.96 1.43 -3.26
C LEU A 219 0.12 0.72 -2.45
N VAL A 220 -0.27 0.17 -1.30
CA VAL A 220 0.60 -0.68 -0.48
C VAL A 220 0.09 -2.11 -0.57
N SER A 221 0.64 -2.89 -1.49
CA SER A 221 0.35 -4.33 -1.59
C SER A 221 0.99 -5.06 -0.41
N LEU A 222 0.25 -5.97 0.22
CA LEU A 222 0.73 -6.76 1.35
C LEU A 222 0.96 -8.22 0.93
N THR A 223 2.02 -8.86 1.43
CA THR A 223 2.41 -10.24 1.09
C THR A 223 2.89 -10.39 -0.35
N ALA A 224 2.05 -10.03 -1.31
CA ALA A 224 2.30 -9.90 -2.73
C ALA A 224 1.20 -9.03 -3.38
N PRO A 225 1.46 -8.38 -4.54
CA PRO A 225 0.41 -7.67 -5.27
C PRO A 225 -0.74 -8.61 -5.64
N LYS A 226 -1.99 -8.13 -5.52
CA LYS A 226 -3.16 -8.84 -6.01
C LYS A 226 -3.34 -8.60 -7.51
N MET A 227 -4.11 -9.45 -8.18
CA MET A 227 -4.33 -9.35 -9.63
C MET A 227 -4.85 -7.96 -10.03
N CYS A 228 -5.70 -7.35 -9.22
CA CYS A 228 -6.23 -5.99 -9.42
C CYS A 228 -5.13 -4.91 -9.48
N ALA A 229 -3.99 -5.12 -8.83
CA ALA A 229 -2.90 -4.16 -8.83
C ALA A 229 -2.33 -3.89 -10.23
N LYS A 230 -2.60 -4.75 -11.22
CA LYS A 230 -2.29 -4.51 -12.64
C LYS A 230 -3.03 -3.31 -13.23
N HIS A 231 -4.14 -2.91 -12.63
CA HIS A 231 -4.94 -1.75 -13.03
C HIS A 231 -4.56 -0.48 -12.27
N PHE A 232 -3.61 -0.57 -11.32
CA PHE A 232 -3.15 0.59 -10.57
C PHE A 232 -2.32 1.53 -11.47
N THR A 233 -2.68 2.80 -11.44
CA THR A 233 -2.03 3.87 -12.25
C THR A 233 -1.53 5.04 -11.41
N GLY A 234 -1.59 4.92 -10.09
CA GLY A 234 -1.11 5.95 -9.15
C GLY A 234 0.43 6.08 -9.15
N ARG A 235 0.92 7.09 -8.45
CA ARG A 235 2.35 7.45 -8.46
C ARG A 235 3.26 6.49 -7.71
N HIS A 236 2.75 5.87 -6.62
CA HIS A 236 3.56 5.07 -5.71
C HIS A 236 2.96 3.69 -5.52
N HIS A 237 3.70 2.65 -5.84
CA HIS A 237 3.32 1.26 -5.55
C HIS A 237 4.41 0.61 -4.70
N PHE A 238 4.06 0.19 -3.50
CA PHE A 238 4.96 -0.52 -2.59
C PHE A 238 4.48 -1.93 -2.32
N LEU A 239 5.44 -2.84 -2.12
CA LEU A 239 5.20 -4.13 -1.49
C LEU A 239 5.60 -4.02 -0.02
N GLY A 240 4.71 -4.40 0.88
CA GLY A 240 4.92 -4.55 2.32
C GLY A 240 4.65 -5.97 2.79
N GLY A 241 4.81 -6.21 4.08
CA GLY A 241 4.61 -7.54 4.64
C GLY A 241 5.81 -8.47 4.44
N ARG A 242 6.99 -8.02 4.88
CA ARG A 242 8.25 -8.76 4.85
C ARG A 242 8.27 -9.93 5.86
N PHE A 243 7.33 -10.84 5.73
CA PHE A 243 7.17 -11.98 6.63
C PHE A 243 6.98 -13.33 5.90
N VAL A 244 7.00 -13.35 4.58
CA VAL A 244 6.82 -14.60 3.81
C VAL A 244 8.07 -15.45 3.90
N PRO A 245 8.02 -16.67 4.47
CA PRO A 245 9.16 -17.56 4.53
C PRO A 245 9.59 -18.01 3.12
N PRO A 246 10.91 -18.25 2.88
CA PRO A 246 11.41 -18.65 1.57
C PRO A 246 10.78 -19.93 1.02
N GLU A 247 10.44 -20.89 1.88
CA GLU A 247 9.79 -22.16 1.49
C GLU A 247 8.37 -21.88 0.97
N LEU A 248 7.61 -21.05 1.71
CA LEU A 248 6.28 -20.64 1.31
C LEU A 248 6.32 -19.86 -0.01
N ALA A 249 7.28 -18.95 -0.17
CA ALA A 249 7.48 -18.24 -1.43
C ALA A 249 7.73 -19.21 -2.60
N ARG A 250 8.54 -20.24 -2.42
CA ARG A 250 8.79 -21.27 -3.45
C ARG A 250 7.54 -22.08 -3.79
N SER A 251 6.77 -22.51 -2.78
CA SER A 251 5.57 -23.34 -2.98
C SER A 251 4.48 -22.63 -3.78
N PHE A 252 4.40 -21.29 -3.68
CA PHE A 252 3.49 -20.46 -4.46
C PHE A 252 4.16 -19.82 -5.69
N SER A 253 5.40 -20.17 -6.01
CA SER A 253 6.20 -19.62 -7.11
C SER A 253 6.19 -18.07 -7.11
N LEU A 254 6.36 -17.49 -5.92
CA LEU A 254 6.37 -16.04 -5.77
C LEU A 254 7.68 -15.46 -6.30
N ASN A 255 7.58 -14.68 -7.37
CA ASN A 255 8.63 -13.82 -7.86
C ASN A 255 8.39 -12.41 -7.33
N LEU A 256 9.09 -12.03 -6.27
CA LEU A 256 8.95 -10.76 -5.57
C LEU A 256 10.30 -10.05 -5.49
N PRO A 257 10.34 -8.71 -5.41
CA PRO A 257 11.59 -7.97 -5.26
C PRO A 257 12.22 -8.23 -3.89
N CYS A 258 13.55 -8.12 -3.83
CA CYS A 258 14.26 -8.15 -2.57
C CYS A 258 14.05 -6.85 -1.80
N TYR A 259 13.72 -6.96 -0.52
CA TYR A 259 13.63 -5.80 0.37
C TYR A 259 15.04 -5.23 0.65
N PRO A 260 15.24 -3.90 0.54
CA PRO A 260 16.54 -3.30 0.82
C PRO A 260 16.84 -3.32 2.32
N GLY A 261 18.04 -3.77 2.68
CA GLY A 261 18.51 -3.77 4.06
C GLY A 261 17.51 -4.35 5.07
N CYS A 262 17.14 -3.54 6.07
CA CYS A 262 16.14 -3.89 7.10
C CYS A 262 14.74 -3.29 6.85
N GLU A 263 14.48 -2.69 5.68
CA GLU A 263 13.22 -2.05 5.37
C GLU A 263 12.07 -3.04 5.29
N GLN A 264 10.87 -2.59 5.68
CA GLN A 264 9.65 -3.40 5.62
C GLN A 264 8.88 -3.21 4.32
N ILE A 265 9.37 -2.32 3.45
CA ILE A 265 8.78 -2.02 2.14
C ILE A 265 9.82 -2.06 1.04
N VAL A 266 9.35 -2.29 -0.17
CA VAL A 266 10.13 -2.11 -1.40
C VAL A 266 9.23 -1.51 -2.48
N SER A 267 9.77 -0.59 -3.29
CA SER A 267 9.03 -0.01 -4.42
C SER A 267 8.82 -1.05 -5.51
N LEU A 268 7.60 -1.10 -6.06
CA LEU A 268 7.23 -1.87 -7.24
C LEU A 268 7.19 -1.00 -8.51
N ASN A 269 7.27 0.32 -8.36
CA ASN A 269 7.46 1.22 -9.50
C ASN A 269 8.91 1.10 -9.98
N ASN A 270 9.07 0.97 -11.29
CA ASN A 270 10.38 0.99 -11.96
C ASN A 270 10.85 2.43 -12.18
#